data_a06eba69efeed804e741487689c8e49a
#
_entry.id   a06eba69efeed804e741487689c8e49a
#
_cell.length_a   1.000
_cell.length_b   1.000
_cell.length_c   1.000
_cell.angle_alpha   90.00
_cell.angle_beta   90.00
_cell.angle_gamma   90.00
#
_symmetry.space_group_name_H-M   'P 1'
#
loop_
_entity.id
_entity.type
_entity.pdbx_description
1 polymer ?
#
loop_
_entity_poly.entity_id
_entity_poly.type
_entity_poly.pdbx_seq_one_letter_code
_entity_poly.pdbx_strand_id
1 'polypeptide(L)'
;MADNKGLHKASKAKKDEFYTQLVDIENELRHYKSFFKDKVVLCNCDDPRVSNFFRYFTLNFEYLGLKKVISTCYKSNNPDLFSENTSEQAIWIEYTGDKNGNGVPDVDEMEIHTFKGDGDFRSKECIELLKQCDVVVTNPPFSLFREFVAQLIEYDKKFIIIGHQNAITYKEIFPLIQNNQMWLGYGFKGGAGHFISQYEDTAKAGDHKEGMIRVSGVVWFTNVDIEKRNEELPLYKTYNSEEYPKYDNYNAINVNKTSDIPFDYDGIMGVPITFLDKYCPTQFEIVGRADANIANEEHTCYIKGLKDKGGAPLVNGVFVYKRILIRKCK
;
A
#
# COMPACT_ATOMS: atom_id res chain seq x y z
N MET A 1 -5.63 -13.51 16.81
CA MET A 1 -5.38 -12.06 16.64
C MET A 1 -3.89 -11.86 16.74
N ALA A 2 -3.22 -11.57 15.62
CA ALA A 2 -1.83 -11.18 15.65
C ALA A 2 -1.76 -9.79 16.32
N ASP A 3 -1.04 -9.74 17.41
CA ASP A 3 -0.96 -8.57 18.28
C ASP A 3 -0.05 -7.52 17.64
N ASN A 4 -0.65 -6.48 17.01
CA ASN A 4 0.05 -5.35 16.39
C ASN A 4 0.73 -4.41 17.40
N LYS A 5 1.02 -4.89 18.61
CA LYS A 5 1.68 -4.08 19.66
C LYS A 5 3.05 -3.55 19.23
N GLY A 6 3.76 -4.28 18.36
CA GLY A 6 5.05 -3.84 17.81
C GLY A 6 4.91 -2.61 16.92
N LEU A 7 3.98 -2.60 15.97
CA LEU A 7 3.67 -1.47 15.09
C LEU A 7 3.14 -0.25 15.87
N HIS A 8 2.30 -0.47 16.88
CA HIS A 8 1.83 0.62 17.76
C HIS A 8 2.94 1.19 18.63
N LYS A 9 3.91 0.38 19.07
CA LYS A 9 5.11 0.86 19.78
C LYS A 9 6.05 1.62 18.85
N ALA A 10 6.29 1.12 17.64
CA ALA A 10 7.10 1.77 16.62
C ALA A 10 6.50 3.12 16.19
N SER A 11 5.19 3.17 15.93
CA SER A 11 4.46 4.39 15.64
C SER A 11 4.54 5.44 16.76
N LYS A 12 4.37 5.03 18.04
CA LYS A 12 4.54 5.93 19.20
C LYS A 12 5.96 6.46 19.38
N ALA A 13 6.96 5.71 18.92
CA ALA A 13 8.36 6.10 19.00
C ALA A 13 8.85 6.84 17.76
N LYS A 14 7.99 7.09 16.72
CA LYS A 14 8.38 7.54 15.38
C LYS A 14 9.46 6.66 14.74
N LYS A 15 9.41 5.35 14.99
CA LYS A 15 10.38 4.34 14.57
C LYS A 15 9.73 3.39 13.55
N ASP A 16 9.03 3.92 12.55
CA ASP A 16 8.27 3.20 11.54
C ASP A 16 8.87 3.33 10.12
N GLU A 17 10.13 3.72 10.05
CA GLU A 17 10.92 3.72 8.82
C GLU A 17 11.54 2.34 8.60
N PHE A 18 11.22 1.72 7.48
CA PHE A 18 11.65 0.38 7.12
C PHE A 18 12.25 0.38 5.72
N TYR A 19 13.51 -0.03 5.57
CA TYR A 19 14.17 -0.11 4.27
C TYR A 19 13.72 -1.34 3.49
N THR A 20 13.06 -1.10 2.38
CA THR A 20 12.53 -2.15 1.49
C THR A 20 13.65 -2.84 0.74
N GLN A 21 13.59 -4.17 0.63
CA GLN A 21 14.57 -4.95 -0.10
C GLN A 21 14.46 -4.70 -1.61
N LEU A 22 15.60 -4.60 -2.30
CA LEU A 22 15.65 -4.40 -3.75
C LEU A 22 14.85 -5.48 -4.49
N VAL A 23 14.95 -6.73 -4.06
CA VAL A 23 14.22 -7.86 -4.68
C VAL A 23 12.70 -7.72 -4.59
N ASP A 24 12.18 -7.12 -3.52
CA ASP A 24 10.73 -6.88 -3.38
C ASP A 24 10.27 -5.74 -4.28
N ILE A 25 11.11 -4.71 -4.43
CA ILE A 25 10.90 -3.61 -5.38
C ILE A 25 10.90 -4.14 -6.82
N GLU A 26 11.89 -4.92 -7.21
CA GLU A 26 11.99 -5.53 -8.53
C GLU A 26 10.80 -6.44 -8.85
N ASN A 27 10.38 -7.27 -7.89
CA ASN A 27 9.24 -8.17 -8.06
C ASN A 27 7.94 -7.43 -8.32
N GLU A 28 7.73 -6.26 -7.72
CA GLU A 28 6.56 -5.43 -7.97
C GLU A 28 6.72 -4.61 -9.26
N LEU A 29 7.79 -3.82 -9.36
CA LEU A 29 7.92 -2.80 -10.40
C LEU A 29 8.12 -3.34 -11.83
N ARG A 30 8.56 -4.58 -12.00
CA ARG A 30 8.65 -5.22 -13.32
C ARG A 30 7.31 -5.25 -14.07
N HIS A 31 6.19 -5.21 -13.35
CA HIS A 31 4.84 -5.22 -13.91
C HIS A 31 4.38 -3.85 -14.44
N TYR A 32 5.16 -2.79 -14.16
CA TYR A 32 4.85 -1.41 -14.54
C TYR A 32 5.81 -0.86 -15.61
N LYS A 33 6.65 -1.70 -16.23
CA LYS A 33 7.71 -1.26 -17.14
C LYS A 33 7.23 -0.29 -18.22
N SER A 34 6.14 -0.62 -18.90
CA SER A 34 5.61 0.21 -19.99
C SER A 34 5.09 1.57 -19.52
N PHE A 35 4.66 1.65 -18.25
CA PHE A 35 4.17 2.88 -17.65
C PHE A 35 5.29 3.90 -17.41
N PHE A 36 6.50 3.46 -17.08
CA PHE A 36 7.61 4.35 -16.69
C PHE A 36 8.24 5.13 -17.84
N LYS A 37 7.99 4.76 -19.09
CA LYS A 37 8.58 5.45 -20.24
C LYS A 37 8.26 6.94 -20.23
N ASP A 38 9.29 7.77 -20.40
CA ASP A 38 9.22 9.24 -20.43
C ASP A 38 8.70 9.88 -19.11
N LYS A 39 8.76 9.17 -17.98
CA LYS A 39 8.24 9.64 -16.68
C LYS A 39 9.33 10.24 -15.81
N VAL A 40 8.89 11.19 -14.98
CA VAL A 40 9.64 11.70 -13.83
C VAL A 40 9.16 10.94 -12.58
N VAL A 41 10.06 10.19 -11.96
CA VAL A 41 9.80 9.39 -10.75
C VAL A 41 10.27 10.14 -9.53
N LEU A 42 9.44 10.20 -8.48
CA LEU A 42 9.81 10.71 -7.17
C LEU A 42 9.85 9.56 -6.16
N CYS A 43 11.03 9.34 -5.56
CA CYS A 43 11.26 8.45 -4.42
C CYS A 43 11.48 9.30 -3.18
N ASN A 44 10.43 9.58 -2.43
CA ASN A 44 10.55 10.31 -1.17
C ASN A 44 10.46 9.35 0.03
N CYS A 45 10.77 9.84 1.22
CA CYS A 45 10.75 9.12 2.49
C CYS A 45 12.00 8.30 2.84
N ASP A 46 12.82 7.89 1.91
CA ASP A 46 14.08 7.17 2.16
C ASP A 46 15.29 8.06 1.88
N ASP A 47 16.36 7.92 2.66
CA ASP A 47 17.64 8.56 2.35
C ASP A 47 18.16 8.05 0.99
N PRO A 48 18.35 8.92 -0.02
CA PRO A 48 18.78 8.50 -1.35
C PRO A 48 20.12 7.77 -1.38
N ARG A 49 20.98 7.97 -0.37
CA ARG A 49 22.28 7.28 -0.26
C ARG A 49 22.14 5.79 0.04
N VAL A 50 21.03 5.38 0.64
CA VAL A 50 20.77 3.98 1.05
C VAL A 50 19.45 3.42 0.50
N SER A 51 18.63 4.28 -0.12
CA SER A 51 17.32 3.90 -0.66
C SER A 51 17.43 2.90 -1.81
N ASN A 52 16.85 1.72 -1.63
CA ASN A 52 16.74 0.75 -2.72
C ASN A 52 15.75 1.18 -3.82
N PHE A 53 14.82 2.10 -3.54
CA PHE A 53 13.96 2.70 -4.58
C PHE A 53 14.78 3.56 -5.52
N PHE A 54 15.57 4.49 -4.98
CA PHE A 54 16.44 5.33 -5.78
C PHE A 54 17.43 4.50 -6.58
N ARG A 55 18.07 3.52 -5.93
CA ARG A 55 19.00 2.58 -6.58
C ARG A 55 18.34 1.79 -7.71
N TYR A 56 17.11 1.29 -7.51
CA TYR A 56 16.38 0.56 -8.56
C TYR A 56 16.18 1.42 -9.81
N PHE A 57 15.69 2.64 -9.64
CA PHE A 57 15.39 3.52 -10.76
C PHE A 57 16.64 4.05 -11.45
N THR A 58 17.71 4.35 -10.74
CA THR A 58 18.98 4.78 -11.37
C THR A 58 19.63 3.65 -12.16
N LEU A 59 19.69 2.42 -11.61
CA LEU A 59 20.22 1.25 -12.30
C LEU A 59 19.41 0.82 -13.54
N ASN A 60 18.11 1.09 -13.55
CA ASN A 60 17.20 0.72 -14.64
C ASN A 60 16.77 1.93 -15.47
N PHE A 61 17.45 3.06 -15.38
CA PHE A 61 17.01 4.33 -15.96
C PHE A 61 16.78 4.21 -17.47
N GLU A 62 17.79 3.78 -18.20
CA GLU A 62 17.71 3.59 -19.65
C GLU A 62 16.75 2.47 -20.06
N TYR A 63 16.77 1.36 -19.30
CA TYR A 63 15.89 0.21 -19.55
C TYR A 63 14.40 0.55 -19.42
N LEU A 64 14.06 1.42 -18.49
CA LEU A 64 12.69 1.90 -18.26
C LEU A 64 12.33 3.11 -19.13
N GLY A 65 13.35 3.73 -19.78
CA GLY A 65 13.18 4.94 -20.59
C GLY A 65 12.72 6.15 -19.76
N LEU A 66 13.27 6.31 -18.56
CA LEU A 66 12.88 7.39 -17.65
C LEU A 66 13.36 8.75 -18.15
N LYS A 67 12.64 9.79 -17.79
CA LYS A 67 13.06 11.18 -18.03
C LYS A 67 13.91 11.73 -16.88
N LYS A 68 13.56 11.42 -15.64
CA LYS A 68 14.25 11.88 -14.43
C LYS A 68 13.87 11.02 -13.23
N VAL A 69 14.79 10.86 -12.30
CA VAL A 69 14.53 10.33 -10.96
C VAL A 69 14.86 11.39 -9.94
N ILE A 70 13.93 11.67 -9.02
CA ILE A 70 14.12 12.57 -7.89
C ILE A 70 14.01 11.73 -6.62
N SER A 71 14.92 11.93 -5.67
CA SER A 71 14.79 11.34 -4.34
C SER A 71 14.98 12.39 -3.26
N THR A 72 14.19 12.32 -2.19
CA THR A 72 14.21 13.29 -1.09
C THR A 72 14.39 12.58 0.24
N CYS A 73 15.16 13.20 1.13
CA CYS A 73 15.43 12.71 2.47
C CYS A 73 14.91 13.71 3.52
N TYR A 74 14.17 13.20 4.48
CA TYR A 74 13.74 13.95 5.66
C TYR A 74 14.88 14.05 6.68
N LYS A 75 15.10 15.24 7.26
CA LYS A 75 16.02 15.42 8.39
C LYS A 75 15.32 15.02 9.69
N SER A 76 15.78 13.98 10.34
CA SER A 76 15.31 13.66 11.70
C SER A 76 15.80 14.71 12.70
N ASN A 77 14.89 15.37 13.41
CA ASN A 77 15.21 16.30 14.49
C ASN A 77 15.71 15.59 15.77
N ASN A 78 15.62 14.26 15.81
CA ASN A 78 16.18 13.40 16.84
C ASN A 78 17.02 12.32 16.15
N PRO A 79 18.28 12.60 15.77
CA PRO A 79 19.15 11.55 15.28
C PRO A 79 19.36 10.55 16.43
N ASP A 80 18.77 9.39 16.31
CA ASP A 80 19.14 8.25 17.13
C ASP A 80 20.57 7.88 16.73
N LEU A 81 21.46 7.60 17.70
CA LEU A 81 22.85 7.19 17.48
C LEU A 81 22.99 6.01 16.52
N PHE A 82 21.88 5.36 16.19
CA PHE A 82 21.76 4.14 15.39
C PHE A 82 20.90 4.31 14.12
N SER A 83 20.37 5.51 13.80
CA SER A 83 19.62 5.69 12.56
C SER A 83 20.57 6.01 11.40
N GLU A 84 20.49 5.25 10.31
CA GLU A 84 21.22 5.55 9.08
C GLU A 84 20.74 6.86 8.41
N ASN A 85 19.60 7.40 8.84
CA ASN A 85 19.08 8.73 8.49
C ASN A 85 19.78 9.85 9.29
N THR A 86 21.09 9.81 9.37
CA THR A 86 21.92 10.81 10.06
C THR A 86 22.32 11.99 9.19
N SER A 87 21.55 12.31 8.14
CA SER A 87 21.81 13.53 7.38
C SER A 87 21.68 14.75 8.29
N GLU A 88 22.75 15.46 8.51
CA GLU A 88 22.75 16.75 9.25
C GLU A 88 21.86 17.78 8.58
N GLN A 89 21.56 17.58 7.29
CA GLN A 89 20.70 18.43 6.47
C GLN A 89 19.76 17.58 5.62
N ALA A 90 18.52 18.02 5.47
CA ALA A 90 17.61 17.43 4.50
C ALA A 90 18.11 17.72 3.08
N ILE A 91 18.17 16.71 2.24
CA ILE A 91 18.67 16.80 0.87
C ILE A 91 17.67 16.21 -0.12
N TRP A 92 17.80 16.60 -1.37
CA TRP A 92 17.19 15.92 -2.49
C TRP A 92 18.19 15.75 -3.62
N ILE A 93 18.03 14.71 -4.42
CA ILE A 93 18.96 14.33 -5.48
C ILE A 93 18.16 14.16 -6.76
N GLU A 94 18.71 14.66 -7.87
CA GLU A 94 18.21 14.40 -9.22
C GLU A 94 19.22 13.52 -9.99
N TYR A 95 18.67 12.58 -10.78
CA TYR A 95 19.39 11.79 -11.74
C TYR A 95 18.68 11.85 -13.09
N THR A 96 19.42 12.15 -14.16
CA THR A 96 18.88 12.38 -15.51
C THR A 96 19.51 11.45 -16.56
N GLY A 97 20.13 10.36 -16.12
CA GLY A 97 20.73 9.34 -16.98
C GLY A 97 22.26 9.32 -16.96
N ASP A 98 22.80 8.33 -17.63
CA ASP A 98 24.25 8.11 -17.79
C ASP A 98 24.80 9.18 -18.74
N LYS A 99 25.51 10.18 -18.18
CA LYS A 99 26.09 11.30 -18.92
C LYS A 99 27.50 10.98 -19.46
N ASN A 100 28.20 10.06 -18.81
CA ASN A 100 29.59 9.70 -19.16
C ASN A 100 29.69 8.44 -20.04
N GLY A 101 28.57 7.71 -20.24
CA GLY A 101 28.48 6.55 -21.13
C GLY A 101 29.09 5.28 -20.57
N ASN A 102 29.33 5.18 -19.25
CA ASN A 102 29.96 4.00 -18.65
C ASN A 102 28.94 2.90 -18.28
N GLY A 103 27.64 3.16 -18.40
CA GLY A 103 26.54 2.23 -18.11
C GLY A 103 26.28 2.00 -16.62
N VAL A 104 26.87 2.80 -15.73
CA VAL A 104 26.72 2.67 -14.27
C VAL A 104 26.41 4.04 -13.67
N PRO A 105 25.31 4.22 -12.94
CA PRO A 105 25.04 5.46 -12.24
C PRO A 105 26.15 5.78 -11.23
N ASP A 106 26.72 6.95 -11.32
CA ASP A 106 27.75 7.41 -10.38
C ASP A 106 27.43 8.77 -9.75
N VAL A 107 28.21 9.16 -8.75
CA VAL A 107 27.97 10.37 -7.96
C VAL A 107 28.13 11.64 -8.79
N ASP A 108 28.98 11.65 -9.80
CA ASP A 108 29.24 12.81 -10.65
C ASP A 108 28.06 13.14 -11.58
N GLU A 109 27.18 12.17 -11.78
CA GLU A 109 25.94 12.30 -12.56
C GLU A 109 24.73 12.74 -11.73
N MET A 110 24.88 12.78 -10.40
CA MET A 110 23.83 13.12 -9.46
C MET A 110 23.93 14.59 -9.05
N GLU A 111 22.84 15.32 -9.24
CA GLU A 111 22.73 16.70 -8.78
C GLU A 111 22.17 16.71 -7.34
N ILE A 112 23.03 17.01 -6.37
CA ILE A 112 22.68 17.03 -4.95
C ILE A 112 22.32 18.45 -4.51
N HIS A 113 21.16 18.58 -3.91
CA HIS A 113 20.62 19.85 -3.43
C HIS A 113 20.26 19.75 -1.95
N THR A 114 20.28 20.90 -1.26
CA THR A 114 19.92 20.99 0.16
C THR A 114 18.59 21.72 0.32
N PHE A 115 17.68 21.17 1.13
CA PHE A 115 16.48 21.88 1.54
C PHE A 115 16.81 22.97 2.55
N LYS A 116 16.05 24.05 2.55
CA LYS A 116 16.06 25.06 3.62
C LYS A 116 15.34 24.56 4.86
N GLY A 117 14.29 23.74 4.65
CA GLY A 117 13.51 23.09 5.70
C GLY A 117 14.03 21.70 6.07
N ASP A 118 13.19 20.91 6.72
CA ASP A 118 13.49 19.57 7.22
C ASP A 118 13.27 18.46 6.20
N GLY A 119 12.75 18.76 5.01
CA GLY A 119 12.44 17.78 3.97
C GLY A 119 11.18 16.96 4.23
N ASP A 120 10.30 17.38 5.16
CA ASP A 120 9.01 16.75 5.35
C ASP A 120 8.20 16.80 4.04
N PHE A 121 7.58 15.68 3.65
CA PHE A 121 6.84 15.58 2.40
C PHE A 121 5.70 16.61 2.26
N ARG A 122 5.21 17.16 3.39
CA ARG A 122 4.18 18.21 3.46
C ARG A 122 4.75 19.62 3.29
N SER A 123 6.07 19.78 3.31
CA SER A 123 6.70 21.09 3.15
C SER A 123 6.47 21.68 1.76
N LYS A 124 6.50 23.01 1.65
CA LYS A 124 6.36 23.68 0.35
C LYS A 124 7.42 23.23 -0.65
N GLU A 125 8.65 23.00 -0.20
CA GLU A 125 9.77 22.57 -1.04
C GLU A 125 9.52 21.16 -1.61
N CYS A 126 9.09 20.21 -0.77
CA CYS A 126 8.75 18.87 -1.22
C CYS A 126 7.51 18.84 -2.12
N ILE A 127 6.52 19.71 -1.88
CA ILE A 127 5.36 19.86 -2.76
C ILE A 127 5.76 20.38 -4.14
N GLU A 128 6.74 21.30 -4.25
CA GLU A 128 7.22 21.75 -5.56
C GLU A 128 7.93 20.62 -6.33
N LEU A 129 8.63 19.72 -5.65
CA LEU A 129 9.19 18.51 -6.27
C LEU A 129 8.07 17.52 -6.66
N LEU A 130 7.07 17.35 -5.78
CA LEU A 130 5.90 16.51 -6.08
C LEU A 130 5.16 16.98 -7.32
N LYS A 131 5.00 18.30 -7.52
CA LYS A 131 4.35 18.85 -8.73
C LYS A 131 5.09 18.51 -10.00
N GLN A 132 6.43 18.40 -9.95
CA GLN A 132 7.27 18.09 -11.11
C GLN A 132 7.25 16.61 -11.51
N CYS A 133 6.88 15.71 -10.59
CA CYS A 133 6.87 14.28 -10.89
C CYS A 133 5.56 13.81 -11.53
N ASP A 134 5.65 12.73 -12.28
CA ASP A 134 4.50 12.00 -12.85
C ASP A 134 4.01 10.91 -11.90
N VAL A 135 4.94 10.29 -11.17
CA VAL A 135 4.66 9.15 -10.29
C VAL A 135 5.54 9.16 -9.04
N VAL A 136 4.92 8.79 -7.92
CA VAL A 136 5.60 8.60 -6.64
C VAL A 136 5.75 7.11 -6.35
N VAL A 137 6.99 6.66 -6.09
CA VAL A 137 7.28 5.26 -5.77
C VAL A 137 8.13 5.19 -4.51
N THR A 138 7.55 4.72 -3.40
CA THR A 138 8.19 4.80 -2.09
C THR A 138 7.55 3.89 -1.04
N ASN A 139 8.19 3.80 0.12
CA ASN A 139 7.65 3.24 1.34
C ASN A 139 7.41 4.35 2.37
N PRO A 140 6.22 4.98 2.41
CA PRO A 140 5.96 6.05 3.35
C PRO A 140 5.82 5.53 4.79
N PRO A 141 6.09 6.36 5.83
CA PRO A 141 5.83 5.98 7.22
C PRO A 141 4.38 5.55 7.41
N PHE A 142 4.14 4.35 7.95
CA PHE A 142 2.80 3.78 8.09
C PHE A 142 1.88 4.63 8.99
N SER A 143 2.44 5.35 9.93
CA SER A 143 1.71 6.29 10.80
C SER A 143 1.12 7.47 10.03
N LEU A 144 1.78 7.90 8.95
CA LEU A 144 1.41 9.04 8.10
C LEU A 144 0.73 8.63 6.79
N PHE A 145 0.47 7.32 6.59
CA PHE A 145 -0.04 6.77 5.34
C PHE A 145 -1.30 7.48 4.82
N ARG A 146 -2.24 7.82 5.70
CA ARG A 146 -3.50 8.52 5.33
C ARG A 146 -3.24 9.92 4.78
N GLU A 147 -2.37 10.68 5.46
CA GLU A 147 -1.99 12.03 5.04
C GLU A 147 -1.21 11.99 3.73
N PHE A 148 -0.32 11.01 3.60
CA PHE A 148 0.47 10.80 2.40
C PHE A 148 -0.40 10.50 1.18
N VAL A 149 -1.32 9.54 1.28
CA VAL A 149 -2.26 9.22 0.19
C VAL A 149 -3.16 10.41 -0.13
N ALA A 150 -3.67 11.12 0.88
CA ALA A 150 -4.50 12.31 0.65
C ALA A 150 -3.76 13.36 -0.19
N GLN A 151 -2.47 13.60 0.09
CA GLN A 151 -1.64 14.51 -0.69
C GLN A 151 -1.46 14.03 -2.14
N LEU A 152 -1.21 12.73 -2.37
CA LEU A 152 -1.05 12.19 -3.72
C LEU A 152 -2.32 12.36 -4.55
N ILE A 153 -3.49 12.16 -3.94
CA ILE A 153 -4.79 12.37 -4.59
C ILE A 153 -5.04 13.86 -4.85
N GLU A 154 -4.76 14.74 -3.88
CA GLU A 154 -4.92 16.19 -4.02
C GLU A 154 -4.12 16.76 -5.20
N TYR A 155 -2.89 16.25 -5.39
CA TYR A 155 -2.02 16.69 -6.49
C TYR A 155 -2.14 15.83 -7.76
N ASP A 156 -3.17 14.96 -7.85
CA ASP A 156 -3.43 14.06 -8.99
C ASP A 156 -2.19 13.27 -9.43
N LYS A 157 -1.48 12.68 -8.48
CA LYS A 157 -0.27 11.93 -8.78
C LYS A 157 -0.55 10.43 -8.95
N LYS A 158 0.14 9.84 -9.93
CA LYS A 158 0.26 8.39 -9.97
C LYS A 158 1.18 7.93 -8.84
N PHE A 159 0.90 6.76 -8.29
CA PHE A 159 1.71 6.22 -7.20
C PHE A 159 1.76 4.71 -7.18
N ILE A 160 2.87 4.19 -6.66
CA ILE A 160 3.10 2.78 -6.32
C ILE A 160 3.78 2.80 -4.94
N ILE A 161 3.02 2.56 -3.88
CA ILE A 161 3.49 2.77 -2.51
C ILE A 161 3.23 1.56 -1.61
N ILE A 162 4.10 1.37 -0.65
CA ILE A 162 3.95 0.31 0.36
C ILE A 162 3.06 0.82 1.49
N GLY A 163 2.20 -0.06 1.99
CA GLY A 163 1.38 0.20 3.16
C GLY A 163 0.96 -1.09 3.84
N HIS A 164 0.30 -0.96 4.99
CA HIS A 164 -0.23 -2.12 5.70
C HIS A 164 -1.68 -2.40 5.28
N GLN A 165 -2.05 -3.67 5.10
CA GLN A 165 -3.41 -4.09 4.69
C GLN A 165 -4.54 -3.54 5.59
N ASN A 166 -4.24 -3.17 6.84
CA ASN A 166 -5.23 -2.53 7.70
C ASN A 166 -5.69 -1.18 7.17
N ALA A 167 -4.87 -0.51 6.33
CA ALA A 167 -5.23 0.76 5.71
C ALA A 167 -6.45 0.63 4.77
N ILE A 168 -6.69 -0.55 4.21
CA ILE A 168 -7.87 -0.85 3.37
C ILE A 168 -9.17 -0.41 4.06
N THR A 169 -9.27 -0.55 5.38
CA THR A 169 -10.49 -0.23 6.13
C THR A 169 -10.50 1.17 6.75
N TYR A 170 -9.48 2.01 6.49
CA TYR A 170 -9.51 3.39 6.95
C TYR A 170 -10.57 4.17 6.19
N LYS A 171 -11.25 5.08 6.89
CA LYS A 171 -12.35 5.89 6.30
C LYS A 171 -11.89 6.80 5.17
N GLU A 172 -10.60 7.18 5.14
CA GLU A 172 -9.99 7.99 4.10
C GLU A 172 -9.53 7.17 2.90
N ILE A 173 -9.25 5.87 3.09
CA ILE A 173 -8.67 4.97 2.07
C ILE A 173 -9.74 4.11 1.39
N PHE A 174 -10.68 3.56 2.18
CA PHE A 174 -11.68 2.65 1.62
C PHE A 174 -12.52 3.27 0.47
N PRO A 175 -12.97 4.54 0.55
CA PRO A 175 -13.68 5.17 -0.56
C PRO A 175 -12.87 5.24 -1.87
N LEU A 176 -11.54 5.41 -1.79
CA LEU A 176 -10.66 5.41 -2.96
C LEU A 176 -10.66 4.04 -3.65
N ILE A 177 -10.63 2.96 -2.85
CA ILE A 177 -10.69 1.58 -3.35
C ILE A 177 -12.08 1.30 -3.97
N GLN A 178 -13.13 1.66 -3.26
CA GLN A 178 -14.52 1.47 -3.69
C GLN A 178 -14.82 2.20 -5.01
N ASN A 179 -14.29 3.42 -5.16
CA ASN A 179 -14.49 4.25 -6.36
C ASN A 179 -13.44 3.99 -7.47
N ASN A 180 -12.68 2.91 -7.38
CA ASN A 180 -11.66 2.56 -8.36
C ASN A 180 -10.60 3.66 -8.60
N GLN A 181 -10.26 4.42 -7.57
CA GLN A 181 -9.20 5.43 -7.58
C GLN A 181 -7.87 4.91 -7.04
N MET A 182 -7.88 3.74 -6.39
CA MET A 182 -6.74 3.06 -5.80
C MET A 182 -7.02 1.57 -5.68
N TRP A 183 -6.01 0.74 -5.84
CA TRP A 183 -6.09 -0.73 -5.73
C TRP A 183 -4.79 -1.35 -5.22
N LEU A 184 -4.78 -2.68 -5.04
CA LEU A 184 -3.59 -3.40 -4.61
C LEU A 184 -2.73 -3.79 -5.80
N GLY A 185 -1.41 -3.67 -5.63
CA GLY A 185 -0.41 -4.19 -6.56
C GLY A 185 -0.26 -5.70 -6.50
N TYR A 186 0.87 -6.23 -6.99
CA TYR A 186 1.13 -7.68 -7.03
C TYR A 186 1.47 -8.26 -5.65
N GLY A 187 2.04 -7.45 -4.76
CA GLY A 187 2.27 -7.81 -3.36
C GLY A 187 3.61 -8.49 -3.08
N PHE A 188 3.80 -8.84 -1.81
CA PHE A 188 5.01 -9.49 -1.31
C PHE A 188 4.88 -11.01 -1.38
N LYS A 189 5.91 -11.71 -1.84
CA LYS A 189 5.95 -13.18 -1.82
C LYS A 189 5.82 -13.70 -0.38
N GLY A 190 4.88 -14.60 -0.16
CA GLY A 190 4.59 -15.14 1.17
C GLY A 190 3.77 -14.22 2.10
N GLY A 191 3.24 -13.10 1.58
CA GLY A 191 2.31 -12.22 2.31
C GLY A 191 2.93 -11.43 3.47
N ALA A 192 4.26 -11.29 3.51
CA ALA A 192 4.99 -10.49 4.47
C ALA A 192 6.21 -9.84 3.85
N GLY A 193 6.48 -8.59 4.21
CA GLY A 193 7.71 -7.89 3.87
C GLY A 193 8.80 -8.16 4.89
N HIS A 194 10.05 -8.29 4.43
CA HIS A 194 11.23 -8.30 5.26
C HIS A 194 11.99 -7.01 5.01
N PHE A 195 12.20 -6.23 6.06
CA PHE A 195 12.81 -4.92 5.97
C PHE A 195 14.10 -4.90 6.77
N ILE A 196 15.13 -4.24 6.26
CA ILE A 196 16.32 -3.94 7.06
C ILE A 196 15.87 -3.00 8.17
N SER A 197 16.21 -3.35 9.39
CA SER A 197 15.88 -2.57 10.57
C SER A 197 16.92 -2.81 11.64
N GLN A 198 17.19 -1.77 12.41
CA GLN A 198 18.04 -1.85 13.60
C GLN A 198 17.26 -2.32 14.83
N TYR A 199 15.95 -2.54 14.69
CA TYR A 199 15.09 -3.01 15.77
C TYR A 199 15.05 -4.54 15.81
N GLU A 200 14.91 -5.09 17.02
CA GLU A 200 14.70 -6.54 17.18
C GLU A 200 13.41 -6.97 16.48
N ASP A 201 13.50 -8.06 15.73
CA ASP A 201 12.34 -8.71 15.14
C ASP A 201 11.46 -9.31 16.23
N THR A 202 10.32 -8.69 16.49
CA THR A 202 9.34 -9.15 17.47
C THR A 202 8.26 -10.06 16.88
N ALA A 203 8.39 -10.46 15.61
CA ALA A 203 7.45 -11.37 14.98
C ALA A 203 7.49 -12.75 15.67
N LYS A 204 6.30 -13.25 16.03
CA LYS A 204 6.17 -14.53 16.76
C LYS A 204 6.14 -15.75 15.85
N ALA A 205 6.01 -15.57 14.57
CA ALA A 205 5.90 -16.66 13.61
C ALA A 205 6.40 -16.23 12.22
N GLY A 206 6.96 -17.15 11.46
CA GLY A 206 7.42 -16.97 10.09
C GLY A 206 8.92 -17.06 9.95
N ASP A 207 9.40 -16.84 8.74
CA ASP A 207 10.82 -16.88 8.43
C ASP A 207 11.51 -15.63 8.99
N HIS A 208 12.38 -15.82 9.97
CA HIS A 208 13.24 -14.77 10.50
C HIS A 208 14.51 -14.69 9.67
N LYS A 209 14.92 -13.49 9.31
CA LYS A 209 16.17 -13.21 8.61
C LYS A 209 17.05 -12.32 9.49
N GLU A 210 18.32 -12.66 9.63
CA GLU A 210 19.26 -11.88 10.42
C GLU A 210 19.36 -10.43 9.90
N GLY A 211 19.31 -9.45 10.81
CA GLY A 211 19.34 -8.03 10.48
C GLY A 211 18.05 -7.49 9.84
N MET A 212 16.97 -8.28 9.81
CA MET A 212 15.70 -7.87 9.24
C MET A 212 14.54 -8.07 10.22
N ILE A 213 13.53 -7.22 10.09
CA ILE A 213 12.24 -7.42 10.74
C ILE A 213 11.21 -7.93 9.73
N ARG A 214 10.39 -8.87 10.18
CA ARG A 214 9.27 -9.38 9.40
C ARG A 214 7.99 -8.63 9.73
N VAL A 215 7.40 -7.97 8.74
CA VAL A 215 6.12 -7.27 8.86
C VAL A 215 5.07 -8.00 8.03
N SER A 216 4.10 -8.64 8.72
CA SER A 216 2.98 -9.31 8.06
C SER A 216 1.93 -8.32 7.61
N GLY A 217 1.23 -8.63 6.52
CA GLY A 217 0.15 -7.78 6.00
C GLY A 217 0.62 -6.50 5.31
N VAL A 218 1.88 -6.47 4.89
CA VAL A 218 2.38 -5.41 4.01
C VAL A 218 1.91 -5.68 2.59
N VAL A 219 1.43 -4.64 1.92
CA VAL A 219 0.91 -4.70 0.55
C VAL A 219 1.35 -3.46 -0.23
N TRP A 220 1.35 -3.57 -1.54
CA TRP A 220 1.50 -2.44 -2.43
C TRP A 220 0.14 -1.82 -2.75
N PHE A 221 0.07 -0.50 -2.73
CA PHE A 221 -1.08 0.28 -3.16
C PHE A 221 -0.71 1.10 -4.39
N THR A 222 -1.58 1.16 -5.37
CA THR A 222 -1.32 1.88 -6.61
C THR A 222 -2.61 2.44 -7.23
N ASN A 223 -2.46 3.45 -8.08
CA ASN A 223 -3.49 3.93 -9.01
C ASN A 223 -3.00 3.88 -10.47
N VAL A 224 -1.92 3.15 -10.72
CA VAL A 224 -1.43 2.82 -12.06
C VAL A 224 -2.10 1.53 -12.50
N ASP A 225 -2.69 1.51 -13.70
CA ASP A 225 -3.34 0.31 -14.23
C ASP A 225 -2.36 -0.86 -14.38
N ILE A 226 -2.83 -2.07 -14.04
CA ILE A 226 -2.05 -3.30 -14.07
C ILE A 226 -2.90 -4.43 -14.65
N GLU A 227 -2.27 -5.36 -15.36
CA GLU A 227 -2.95 -6.50 -15.99
C GLU A 227 -3.77 -7.32 -14.99
N LYS A 228 -3.20 -7.60 -13.83
CA LYS A 228 -3.85 -8.37 -12.75
C LYS A 228 -5.25 -7.85 -12.40
N ARG A 229 -5.48 -6.53 -12.47
CA ARG A 229 -6.77 -5.91 -12.15
C ARG A 229 -7.85 -6.20 -13.19
N ASN A 230 -7.44 -6.57 -14.39
CA ASN A 230 -8.32 -6.86 -15.52
C ASN A 230 -8.56 -8.37 -15.72
N GLU A 231 -7.98 -9.22 -14.85
CA GLU A 231 -8.16 -10.65 -14.89
C GLU A 231 -9.44 -11.05 -14.12
N GLU A 232 -10.37 -11.70 -14.80
CA GLU A 232 -11.56 -12.23 -14.16
C GLU A 232 -11.23 -13.40 -13.25
N LEU A 233 -11.82 -13.40 -12.06
CA LEU A 233 -11.73 -14.53 -11.12
C LEU A 233 -12.60 -15.69 -11.61
N PRO A 234 -12.04 -16.86 -11.88
CA PRO A 234 -12.84 -18.02 -12.26
C PRO A 234 -13.70 -18.50 -11.06
N LEU A 235 -15.01 -18.61 -11.28
CA LEU A 235 -15.99 -19.01 -10.27
C LEU A 235 -16.51 -20.41 -10.57
N TYR A 236 -16.46 -21.30 -9.58
CA TYR A 236 -16.81 -22.71 -9.75
C TYR A 236 -17.90 -23.18 -8.78
N LYS A 237 -18.22 -22.40 -7.75
CA LYS A 237 -19.19 -22.78 -6.72
C LYS A 237 -20.60 -22.35 -7.10
N THR A 238 -21.58 -23.15 -6.73
CA THR A 238 -23.01 -22.82 -6.78
C THR A 238 -23.48 -22.37 -5.41
N TYR A 239 -24.45 -21.49 -5.41
CA TYR A 239 -25.07 -21.01 -4.17
C TYR A 239 -25.99 -22.10 -3.57
N ASN A 240 -25.88 -22.29 -2.25
CA ASN A 240 -26.90 -22.96 -1.45
C ASN A 240 -26.97 -22.28 -0.06
N SER A 241 -28.15 -22.21 0.53
CA SER A 241 -28.38 -21.49 1.77
C SER A 241 -27.74 -22.13 3.00
N GLU A 242 -27.33 -23.36 2.96
CA GLU A 242 -26.71 -24.10 4.07
C GLU A 242 -25.20 -23.75 4.16
N GLU A 243 -24.53 -23.65 3.00
CA GLU A 243 -23.11 -23.32 2.94
C GLU A 243 -22.83 -21.81 3.04
N TYR A 244 -23.80 -20.97 2.62
CA TYR A 244 -23.68 -19.52 2.57
C TYR A 244 -24.67 -18.82 3.50
N PRO A 245 -24.44 -18.84 4.81
CA PRO A 245 -25.34 -18.22 5.78
C PRO A 245 -25.45 -16.69 5.56
N LYS A 246 -26.62 -16.15 5.80
CA LYS A 246 -26.82 -14.70 5.81
C LYS A 246 -26.21 -14.09 7.08
N TYR A 247 -25.78 -12.85 6.98
CA TYR A 247 -25.43 -12.07 8.16
C TYR A 247 -26.68 -11.67 8.94
N ASP A 248 -26.56 -11.61 10.26
CA ASP A 248 -27.63 -11.15 11.13
C ASP A 248 -27.87 -9.64 10.97
N ASN A 249 -26.79 -8.89 10.69
CA ASN A 249 -26.78 -7.42 10.65
C ASN A 249 -26.45 -6.81 9.28
N TYR A 250 -26.42 -7.63 8.22
CA TYR A 250 -26.27 -7.15 6.84
C TYR A 250 -27.21 -7.91 5.90
N ASN A 251 -27.79 -7.21 4.93
CA ASN A 251 -28.53 -7.86 3.86
C ASN A 251 -27.55 -8.44 2.82
N ALA A 252 -26.78 -9.43 3.25
CA ALA A 252 -25.73 -10.10 2.46
C ALA A 252 -25.50 -11.53 2.96
N ILE A 253 -24.89 -12.37 2.13
CA ILE A 253 -24.42 -13.70 2.54
C ILE A 253 -22.94 -13.65 2.93
N ASN A 254 -22.52 -14.55 3.83
CA ASN A 254 -21.11 -14.70 4.21
C ASN A 254 -20.41 -15.69 3.28
N VAL A 255 -19.30 -15.25 2.69
CA VAL A 255 -18.40 -16.09 1.89
C VAL A 255 -17.04 -16.13 2.60
N ASN A 256 -16.62 -17.31 3.05
CA ASN A 256 -15.44 -17.44 3.91
C ASN A 256 -14.11 -17.37 3.14
N LYS A 257 -14.09 -17.72 1.86
CA LYS A 257 -12.89 -17.68 1.00
C LYS A 257 -13.23 -17.08 -0.35
N THR A 258 -12.29 -16.38 -0.95
CA THR A 258 -12.43 -15.83 -2.30
C THR A 258 -12.75 -16.92 -3.35
N SER A 259 -12.17 -18.12 -3.19
CA SER A 259 -12.44 -19.29 -4.06
C SER A 259 -13.88 -19.82 -3.99
N ASP A 260 -14.60 -19.45 -2.93
CA ASP A 260 -15.95 -19.98 -2.67
C ASP A 260 -17.04 -18.99 -3.11
N ILE A 261 -16.69 -17.94 -3.84
CA ILE A 261 -17.67 -16.99 -4.41
C ILE A 261 -18.55 -17.74 -5.41
N PRO A 262 -19.89 -17.82 -5.21
CA PRO A 262 -20.78 -18.56 -6.09
C PRO A 262 -21.01 -17.81 -7.42
N PHE A 263 -21.03 -18.54 -8.53
CA PHE A 263 -21.23 -17.95 -9.86
C PHE A 263 -22.70 -17.59 -10.16
N ASP A 264 -23.64 -18.22 -9.47
CA ASP A 264 -25.10 -18.12 -9.69
C ASP A 264 -25.85 -17.28 -8.64
N TYR A 265 -25.14 -16.52 -7.79
CA TYR A 265 -25.75 -15.64 -6.80
C TYR A 265 -25.61 -14.16 -7.19
N ASP A 266 -26.74 -13.45 -7.30
CA ASP A 266 -26.78 -12.06 -7.75
C ASP A 266 -26.92 -11.03 -6.59
N GLY A 267 -27.04 -11.52 -5.36
CA GLY A 267 -27.13 -10.67 -4.17
C GLY A 267 -25.77 -10.16 -3.68
N ILE A 268 -25.79 -9.42 -2.56
CA ILE A 268 -24.58 -8.91 -1.93
C ILE A 268 -23.89 -10.04 -1.15
N MET A 269 -22.59 -10.11 -1.27
CA MET A 269 -21.72 -11.11 -0.64
C MET A 269 -20.65 -10.41 0.21
N GLY A 270 -20.45 -10.84 1.45
CA GLY A 270 -19.36 -10.42 2.28
C GLY A 270 -18.17 -11.35 2.14
N VAL A 271 -17.10 -10.88 1.52
CA VAL A 271 -15.86 -11.65 1.24
C VAL A 271 -14.71 -11.18 2.13
N PRO A 272 -13.69 -12.02 2.39
CA PRO A 272 -12.48 -11.59 3.09
C PRO A 272 -11.81 -10.38 2.42
N ILE A 273 -11.12 -9.53 3.19
CA ILE A 273 -10.38 -8.37 2.64
C ILE A 273 -9.30 -8.79 1.62
N THR A 274 -8.81 -10.02 1.71
CA THR A 274 -7.86 -10.61 0.74
C THR A 274 -8.44 -10.80 -0.66
N PHE A 275 -9.78 -10.69 -0.83
CA PHE A 275 -10.43 -10.65 -2.13
C PHE A 275 -9.89 -9.50 -3.00
N LEU A 276 -9.53 -8.36 -2.40
CA LEU A 276 -9.04 -7.19 -3.14
C LEU A 276 -7.76 -7.48 -3.94
N ASP A 277 -7.01 -8.51 -3.56
CA ASP A 277 -5.86 -8.99 -4.33
C ASP A 277 -6.24 -9.59 -5.70
N LYS A 278 -7.49 -9.98 -5.84
CA LYS A 278 -8.07 -10.59 -7.05
C LYS A 278 -9.28 -9.81 -7.58
N TYR A 279 -9.43 -8.59 -7.14
CA TYR A 279 -10.57 -7.76 -7.52
C TYR A 279 -10.47 -7.33 -8.98
N CYS A 280 -11.47 -7.70 -9.77
CA CYS A 280 -11.67 -7.25 -11.14
C CYS A 280 -12.93 -6.35 -11.19
N PRO A 281 -12.80 -5.05 -11.54
CA PRO A 281 -13.91 -4.10 -11.51
C PRO A 281 -14.97 -4.33 -12.61
N THR A 282 -14.63 -5.08 -13.65
CA THR A 282 -15.60 -5.48 -14.68
C THR A 282 -16.45 -6.68 -14.25
N GLN A 283 -15.95 -7.46 -13.29
CA GLN A 283 -16.64 -8.66 -12.78
C GLN A 283 -17.43 -8.38 -11.49
N PHE A 284 -16.91 -7.49 -10.63
CA PHE A 284 -17.51 -7.19 -9.33
C PHE A 284 -17.58 -5.69 -9.05
N GLU A 285 -18.65 -5.31 -8.37
CA GLU A 285 -18.81 -3.99 -7.75
C GLU A 285 -18.52 -4.10 -6.26
N ILE A 286 -17.76 -3.17 -5.69
CA ILE A 286 -17.60 -3.03 -4.24
C ILE A 286 -18.75 -2.18 -3.70
N VAL A 287 -19.69 -2.80 -3.00
CA VAL A 287 -20.87 -2.16 -2.43
C VAL A 287 -20.53 -1.41 -1.14
N GLY A 288 -19.57 -1.93 -0.37
CA GLY A 288 -19.16 -1.36 0.89
C GLY A 288 -18.25 -2.28 1.69
N ARG A 289 -18.14 -2.01 3.00
CA ARG A 289 -17.42 -2.86 3.95
C ARG A 289 -18.28 -3.21 5.15
N ALA A 290 -18.00 -4.34 5.78
CA ALA A 290 -18.59 -4.74 7.05
C ALA A 290 -17.48 -4.79 8.12
N ASP A 291 -17.53 -3.86 9.09
CA ASP A 291 -16.45 -3.60 10.04
C ASP A 291 -17.01 -2.89 11.27
N ALA A 292 -16.39 -3.01 12.43
CA ALA A 292 -16.82 -2.43 13.71
C ALA A 292 -16.91 -0.88 13.73
N ASN A 293 -16.53 -0.18 12.68
CA ASN A 293 -16.46 1.29 12.66
C ASN A 293 -17.46 1.94 11.70
N ILE A 294 -18.44 1.17 11.16
CA ILE A 294 -19.35 1.70 10.14
C ILE A 294 -20.72 2.18 10.67
N ALA A 295 -21.01 1.98 11.94
CA ALA A 295 -22.36 2.27 12.49
C ALA A 295 -22.83 3.73 12.27
N ASN A 296 -21.89 4.66 12.09
CA ASN A 296 -22.15 6.08 11.85
C ASN A 296 -21.98 6.47 10.36
N GLU A 297 -21.70 5.51 9.49
CA GLU A 297 -21.59 5.73 8.04
C GLU A 297 -22.93 5.42 7.37
N GLU A 298 -23.25 6.10 6.27
CA GLU A 298 -24.35 5.70 5.40
C GLU A 298 -24.01 4.39 4.71
N HIS A 299 -24.76 3.35 5.01
CA HIS A 299 -24.52 2.03 4.50
C HIS A 299 -25.81 1.37 4.01
N THR A 300 -25.86 1.00 2.73
CA THR A 300 -27.09 0.54 2.06
C THR A 300 -27.58 -0.83 2.52
N CYS A 301 -26.68 -1.67 3.07
CA CYS A 301 -27.01 -3.05 3.45
C CYS A 301 -26.83 -3.34 4.95
N TYR A 302 -26.43 -2.37 5.77
CA TYR A 302 -26.32 -2.54 7.22
C TYR A 302 -27.66 -2.40 7.93
N ILE A 303 -27.99 -3.37 8.79
CA ILE A 303 -29.22 -3.42 9.59
C ILE A 303 -28.89 -2.91 11.00
N LYS A 304 -29.30 -1.67 11.30
CA LYS A 304 -29.08 -1.03 12.61
C LYS A 304 -29.94 -1.69 13.72
N GLY A 305 -29.45 -1.64 14.95
CA GLY A 305 -30.21 -2.01 16.13
C GLY A 305 -29.74 -3.29 16.83
N LEU A 306 -28.75 -4.00 16.28
CA LEU A 306 -28.14 -5.17 16.92
C LEU A 306 -26.93 -4.77 17.78
N LYS A 307 -26.60 -5.60 18.79
CA LYS A 307 -25.37 -5.44 19.60
C LYS A 307 -24.17 -6.01 18.85
N ASP A 308 -23.68 -5.28 17.85
CA ASP A 308 -22.68 -5.73 16.88
C ASP A 308 -21.37 -4.93 16.91
N LYS A 309 -21.08 -4.25 18.01
CA LYS A 309 -19.86 -3.43 18.17
C LYS A 309 -19.70 -2.35 17.09
N GLY A 310 -20.80 -1.74 16.65
CA GLY A 310 -20.78 -0.64 15.69
C GLY A 310 -20.62 -1.08 14.23
N GLY A 311 -21.13 -2.26 13.88
CA GLY A 311 -21.21 -2.77 12.52
C GLY A 311 -20.30 -3.98 12.25
N ALA A 312 -19.66 -4.57 13.26
CA ALA A 312 -18.94 -5.81 13.08
C ALA A 312 -19.87 -6.91 12.54
N PRO A 313 -19.51 -7.61 11.46
CA PRO A 313 -20.39 -8.59 10.84
C PRO A 313 -20.65 -9.79 11.76
N LEU A 314 -21.94 -10.18 11.87
CA LEU A 314 -22.44 -11.28 12.69
C LEU A 314 -23.03 -12.38 11.81
N VAL A 315 -22.71 -13.64 12.11
CA VAL A 315 -23.32 -14.82 11.52
C VAL A 315 -23.77 -15.73 12.68
N ASN A 316 -25.06 -15.97 12.82
CA ASN A 316 -25.65 -16.77 13.92
C ASN A 316 -25.15 -16.29 15.30
N GLY A 317 -25.14 -14.99 15.55
CA GLY A 317 -24.67 -14.37 16.78
C GLY A 317 -23.15 -14.36 17.00
N VAL A 318 -22.36 -14.92 16.08
CA VAL A 318 -20.91 -14.99 16.18
C VAL A 318 -20.24 -13.93 15.30
N PHE A 319 -19.30 -13.16 15.88
CA PHE A 319 -18.53 -12.18 15.12
C PHE A 319 -17.61 -12.85 14.12
N VAL A 320 -17.68 -12.42 12.88
CA VAL A 320 -16.68 -12.77 11.85
C VAL A 320 -15.74 -11.59 11.62
N TYR A 321 -14.58 -11.89 11.02
CA TYR A 321 -13.60 -10.85 10.71
C TYR A 321 -14.15 -9.88 9.64
N LYS A 322 -13.59 -8.69 9.55
CA LYS A 322 -13.93 -7.66 8.54
C LYS A 322 -14.15 -8.24 7.15
N ARG A 323 -15.13 -7.72 6.44
CA ARG A 323 -15.49 -8.14 5.09
C ARG A 323 -15.56 -6.96 4.13
N ILE A 324 -15.27 -7.23 2.87
CA ILE A 324 -15.66 -6.37 1.74
C ILE A 324 -17.01 -6.88 1.23
N LEU A 325 -17.95 -5.99 1.07
CA LEU A 325 -19.27 -6.30 0.53
C LEU A 325 -19.22 -6.07 -0.98
N ILE A 326 -19.46 -7.12 -1.74
CA ILE A 326 -19.39 -7.13 -3.19
C ILE A 326 -20.70 -7.62 -3.82
N ARG A 327 -20.89 -7.26 -5.07
CA ARG A 327 -21.93 -7.82 -5.95
C ARG A 327 -21.31 -8.09 -7.32
N LYS A 328 -21.78 -9.11 -8.03
CA LYS A 328 -21.39 -9.32 -9.42
C LYS A 328 -21.92 -8.20 -10.29
N CYS A 329 -21.12 -7.74 -11.24
CA CYS A 329 -21.58 -6.89 -12.33
C CYS A 329 -22.53 -7.67 -13.23
N LYS A 330 -23.55 -7.00 -13.79
CA LYS A 330 -24.52 -7.60 -14.72
C LYS A 330 -23.98 -7.60 -16.13
#